data_42f7c5bbb2b1fbd1a1a8bb1b6e42a997
#
_entry.id   42f7c5bbb2b1fbd1a1a8bb1b6e42a997
#
_cell.length_a   1.000
_cell.length_b   1.000
_cell.length_c   1.000
_cell.angle_alpha   90.00
_cell.angle_beta   90.00
_cell.angle_gamma   90.00
#
_symmetry.space_group_name_H-M   'P 1'
#
loop_
_entity.id
_entity.type
_entity.pdbx_description
1 polymer ?
#
loop_
_entity_poly.entity_id
_entity_poly.type
_entity_poly.pdbx_seq_one_letter_code
_entity_poly.pdbx_strand_id
1 'polypeptide(L)'
;TAGTVSRVFSVVLCAAMAVGCVWAQQGLDALGNMTNGFLSNAEANKITKEPFVLYLSGVDTRGDLTEKARSDVNIIAAVNPVTKQVVLINTPRDYYVDLAGTNSKDKLTHAGLYGVQTSMDTLGNLYGVNVEHYIRINFAGFIDIVDALGGVDVYSDQAFTSVGSPGYYDPTTFVEGWNHLDGKAALAFARERHAFASGDIQRGINQMKVIDAMLNKIK
;
A
#
# COMPACT_ATOMS: atom_id res chain seq x y z
N THR A 1 -16.06 -8.93 -2.17
CA THR A 1 -15.81 -7.69 -2.84
C THR A 1 -15.37 -6.62 -1.86
N ALA A 2 -16.14 -5.61 -1.40
CA ALA A 2 -15.71 -4.68 -0.35
C ALA A 2 -15.20 -5.40 0.93
N GLY A 3 -15.73 -6.58 1.27
CA GLY A 3 -15.28 -7.42 2.36
C GLY A 3 -13.85 -7.94 2.29
N THR A 4 -13.21 -7.97 1.11
CA THR A 4 -11.86 -8.51 0.98
C THR A 4 -10.80 -7.45 1.29
N VAL A 5 -11.05 -6.20 0.93
CA VAL A 5 -10.15 -5.06 1.26
C VAL A 5 -10.07 -4.85 2.77
N SER A 6 -11.21 -4.94 3.46
CA SER A 6 -11.33 -4.98 4.92
C SER A 6 -10.43 -6.02 5.56
N ARG A 7 -10.49 -7.20 5.03
CA ARG A 7 -9.87 -8.37 5.62
C ARG A 7 -8.36 -8.24 5.74
N VAL A 8 -7.72 -7.63 4.78
CA VAL A 8 -6.26 -7.60 4.68
C VAL A 8 -5.64 -6.43 5.41
N PHE A 9 -6.30 -5.28 5.45
CA PHE A 9 -5.84 -4.16 6.28
C PHE A 9 -5.92 -4.50 7.76
N SER A 10 -7.02 -5.17 8.18
CA SER A 10 -7.13 -5.75 9.51
C SER A 10 -6.01 -6.76 9.81
N VAL A 11 -5.47 -7.44 8.79
CA VAL A 11 -4.41 -8.44 8.92
C VAL A 11 -3.05 -7.82 9.16
N VAL A 12 -2.67 -6.82 8.37
CA VAL A 12 -1.40 -6.09 8.60
C VAL A 12 -1.49 -5.35 9.94
N LEU A 13 -2.64 -4.77 10.24
CA LEU A 13 -2.91 -4.11 11.51
C LEU A 13 -3.02 -5.14 12.65
N CYS A 14 -3.65 -6.31 12.49
CA CYS A 14 -3.73 -7.34 13.52
C CYS A 14 -2.41 -8.10 13.71
N ALA A 15 -1.62 -8.33 12.68
CA ALA A 15 -0.25 -8.83 12.85
C ALA A 15 0.62 -7.83 13.65
N ALA A 16 0.39 -6.52 13.47
CA ALA A 16 1.01 -5.47 14.23
C ALA A 16 0.36 -5.24 15.62
N MET A 17 -0.96 -5.49 15.77
CA MET A 17 -1.71 -5.30 17.02
C MET A 17 -1.61 -6.51 17.98
N ALA A 18 -1.22 -7.69 17.53
CA ALA A 18 -0.81 -8.78 18.44
C ALA A 18 0.39 -8.38 19.30
N VAL A 19 1.01 -7.23 18.99
CA VAL A 19 2.15 -6.65 19.72
C VAL A 19 1.76 -5.46 20.61
N GLY A 20 0.55 -4.88 20.48
CA GLY A 20 0.16 -3.69 21.25
C GLY A 20 -1.36 -3.55 21.50
N CYS A 21 -1.85 -4.11 22.58
CA CYS A 21 -3.28 -4.24 22.91
C CYS A 21 -4.08 -2.96 23.25
N VAL A 22 -3.57 -1.76 23.09
CA VAL A 22 -4.24 -0.55 23.65
C VAL A 22 -4.82 0.41 22.59
N TRP A 23 -4.38 0.36 21.35
CA TRP A 23 -4.83 1.28 20.27
C TRP A 23 -5.85 0.65 19.31
N ALA A 24 -6.25 -0.59 19.61
CA ALA A 24 -7.04 -1.44 18.72
C ALA A 24 -8.46 -0.90 18.42
N GLN A 25 -9.12 -0.28 19.39
CA GLN A 25 -10.54 0.07 19.25
C GLN A 25 -10.75 1.23 18.27
N GLN A 26 -10.00 2.30 18.39
CA GLN A 26 -10.15 3.49 17.53
C GLN A 26 -9.68 3.25 16.09
N GLY A 27 -8.60 2.46 15.92
CA GLY A 27 -8.12 2.05 14.60
C GLY A 27 -9.07 1.08 13.90
N LEU A 28 -9.73 0.18 14.63
CA LEU A 28 -10.72 -0.75 14.10
C LEU A 28 -12.02 -0.06 13.67
N ASP A 29 -12.42 1.00 14.37
CA ASP A 29 -13.61 1.79 14.01
C ASP A 29 -13.36 2.61 12.74
N ALA A 30 -12.18 3.21 12.59
CA ALA A 30 -11.78 3.89 11.36
C ALA A 30 -11.68 2.92 10.17
N LEU A 31 -11.17 1.72 10.40
CA LEU A 31 -11.08 0.64 9.41
C LEU A 31 -12.45 0.04 9.08
N GLY A 32 -13.36 -0.07 10.04
CA GLY A 32 -14.73 -0.56 9.84
C GLY A 32 -15.51 0.30 8.85
N ASN A 33 -15.22 1.59 8.79
CA ASN A 33 -15.83 2.52 7.83
C ASN A 33 -15.19 2.42 6.42
N MET A 34 -13.95 1.97 6.32
CA MET A 34 -13.23 1.78 5.04
C MET A 34 -13.42 0.38 4.45
N THR A 35 -13.92 -0.55 5.23
CA THR A 35 -13.85 -1.96 4.93
C THR A 35 -15.12 -2.67 5.37
N ASN A 36 -16.04 -2.93 4.46
CA ASN A 36 -17.25 -3.71 4.76
C ASN A 36 -16.96 -5.23 4.86
N GLY A 37 -16.46 -5.70 6.00
CA GLY A 37 -16.36 -7.13 6.27
C GLY A 37 -15.18 -7.53 7.15
N PHE A 38 -15.46 -8.19 8.26
CA PHE A 38 -14.47 -8.78 9.15
C PHE A 38 -13.95 -10.11 8.59
N LEU A 39 -12.66 -10.39 8.80
CA LEU A 39 -12.12 -11.74 8.64
C LEU A 39 -12.91 -12.71 9.51
N SER A 40 -13.18 -13.90 9.00
CA SER A 40 -13.62 -14.98 9.86
C SER A 40 -12.55 -15.28 10.93
N ASN A 41 -12.95 -15.76 12.09
CA ASN A 41 -12.00 -16.14 13.15
C ASN A 41 -10.95 -17.17 12.67
N ALA A 42 -11.31 -18.01 11.71
CA ALA A 42 -10.41 -18.99 11.11
C ALA A 42 -9.33 -18.31 10.23
N GLU A 43 -9.72 -17.34 9.40
CA GLU A 43 -8.79 -16.57 8.57
C GLU A 43 -7.87 -15.70 9.45
N ALA A 44 -8.42 -15.00 10.46
CA ALA A 44 -7.64 -14.23 11.41
C ALA A 44 -6.60 -15.10 12.15
N ASN A 45 -6.95 -16.32 12.56
CA ASN A 45 -6.03 -17.26 13.18
C ASN A 45 -4.94 -17.74 12.22
N LYS A 46 -5.25 -17.95 10.94
CA LYS A 46 -4.27 -18.38 9.94
C LYS A 46 -3.18 -17.32 9.73
N ILE A 47 -3.58 -16.07 9.47
CA ILE A 47 -2.66 -14.96 9.17
C ILE A 47 -1.83 -14.51 10.38
N THR A 48 -2.21 -14.84 11.60
CA THR A 48 -1.38 -14.58 12.79
C THR A 48 -0.34 -15.67 13.05
N LYS A 49 -0.44 -16.82 12.39
CA LYS A 49 0.40 -17.99 12.66
C LYS A 49 1.20 -18.49 11.46
N GLU A 50 0.76 -18.22 10.24
CA GLU A 50 1.37 -18.72 9.02
C GLU A 50 1.88 -17.57 8.15
N PRO A 51 3.01 -17.74 7.45
CA PRO A 51 3.44 -16.77 6.43
C PRO A 51 2.40 -16.64 5.32
N PHE A 52 2.21 -15.42 4.83
CA PHE A 52 1.29 -15.12 3.73
C PHE A 52 1.85 -14.05 2.81
N VAL A 53 1.30 -13.97 1.60
CA VAL A 53 1.65 -12.97 0.61
C VAL A 53 0.44 -12.09 0.30
N LEU A 54 0.64 -10.78 0.35
CA LEU A 54 -0.40 -9.83 0.03
C LEU A 54 0.06 -8.83 -1.05
N TYR A 55 -0.90 -8.38 -1.84
CA TYR A 55 -0.72 -7.34 -2.85
C TYR A 55 -1.22 -5.98 -2.33
N LEU A 56 -0.31 -5.00 -2.31
CA LEU A 56 -0.63 -3.60 -2.00
C LEU A 56 -0.82 -2.85 -3.33
N SER A 57 -2.04 -2.34 -3.54
CA SER A 57 -2.45 -1.63 -4.75
C SER A 57 -2.83 -0.19 -4.44
N GLY A 58 -2.06 0.77 -4.93
CA GLY A 58 -2.42 2.18 -4.89
C GLY A 58 -3.11 2.61 -6.19
N VAL A 59 -4.28 3.22 -6.09
CA VAL A 59 -5.07 3.66 -7.24
C VAL A 59 -5.35 5.17 -7.18
N ASP A 60 -5.24 5.84 -8.34
CA ASP A 60 -5.59 7.27 -8.48
C ASP A 60 -7.09 7.40 -8.83
N THR A 61 -7.95 7.15 -7.85
CA THR A 61 -9.39 7.34 -8.00
C THR A 61 -9.88 8.42 -7.03
N ARG A 62 -10.69 9.36 -7.53
CA ARG A 62 -11.28 10.47 -6.77
C ARG A 62 -12.63 10.13 -6.13
N GLY A 63 -12.98 8.88 -6.03
CA GLY A 63 -14.25 8.40 -5.49
C GLY A 63 -14.08 7.05 -4.84
N ASP A 64 -15.18 6.31 -4.78
CA ASP A 64 -15.19 4.97 -4.21
C ASP A 64 -14.19 4.05 -4.90
N LEU A 65 -13.60 3.16 -4.13
CA LEU A 65 -12.71 2.14 -4.62
C LEU A 65 -13.49 1.16 -5.51
N THR A 66 -13.31 1.30 -6.82
CA THR A 66 -13.91 0.37 -7.78
C THR A 66 -13.04 -0.88 -7.93
N GLU A 67 -13.66 -2.01 -8.27
CA GLU A 67 -12.91 -3.26 -8.53
C GLU A 67 -11.96 -3.13 -9.74
N LYS A 68 -12.32 -2.28 -10.70
CA LYS A 68 -11.58 -2.05 -11.94
C LYS A 68 -11.00 -0.65 -11.96
N ALA A 69 -9.73 -0.55 -11.66
CA ALA A 69 -8.98 0.71 -11.73
C ALA A 69 -7.51 0.43 -12.04
N ARG A 70 -6.84 1.36 -12.72
CA ARG A 70 -5.39 1.30 -12.91
C ARG A 70 -4.70 1.33 -11.55
N SER A 71 -3.71 0.45 -11.38
CA SER A 71 -2.87 0.44 -10.18
C SER A 71 -1.57 1.15 -10.47
N ASP A 72 -1.36 2.29 -9.80
CA ASP A 72 -0.15 3.10 -9.91
C ASP A 72 0.95 2.64 -8.95
N VAL A 73 0.56 1.94 -7.89
CA VAL A 73 1.45 1.29 -6.93
C VAL A 73 1.16 -0.20 -6.92
N ASN A 74 2.18 -1.00 -7.16
CA ASN A 74 2.10 -2.46 -7.21
C ASN A 74 3.20 -3.06 -6.34
N ILE A 75 2.89 -3.37 -5.10
CA ILE A 75 3.84 -3.92 -4.14
C ILE A 75 3.35 -5.29 -3.66
N ILE A 76 4.22 -6.28 -3.72
CA ILE A 76 4.04 -7.56 -3.03
C ILE A 76 4.66 -7.45 -1.66
N ALA A 77 3.91 -7.82 -0.63
CA ALA A 77 4.41 -7.95 0.73
C ALA A 77 4.33 -9.41 1.17
N ALA A 78 5.48 -10.04 1.38
CA ALA A 78 5.58 -11.35 2.00
C ALA A 78 5.77 -11.13 3.51
N VAL A 79 4.82 -11.63 4.31
CA VAL A 79 4.75 -11.41 5.75
C VAL A 79 4.90 -12.73 6.48
N ASN A 80 5.84 -12.78 7.41
CA ASN A 80 5.95 -13.88 8.36
C ASN A 80 5.61 -13.36 9.77
N PRO A 81 4.41 -13.66 10.29
CA PRO A 81 3.96 -13.15 11.58
C PRO A 81 4.71 -13.77 12.76
N VAL A 82 5.24 -14.98 12.59
CA VAL A 82 5.98 -15.68 13.64
C VAL A 82 7.35 -15.05 13.87
N THR A 83 8.09 -14.81 12.79
CA THR A 83 9.43 -14.18 12.84
C THR A 83 9.36 -12.66 12.83
N LYS A 84 8.16 -12.08 12.60
CA LYS A 84 7.91 -10.64 12.45
C LYS A 84 8.71 -10.01 11.30
N GLN A 85 8.95 -10.78 10.25
CA GLN A 85 9.66 -10.33 9.05
C GLN A 85 8.68 -9.95 7.96
N VAL A 86 8.98 -8.85 7.27
CA VAL A 86 8.24 -8.38 6.09
C VAL A 86 9.24 -8.12 4.98
N VAL A 87 8.98 -8.70 3.81
CA VAL A 87 9.72 -8.41 2.57
C VAL A 87 8.78 -7.68 1.63
N LEU A 88 9.20 -6.53 1.14
CA LEU A 88 8.44 -5.71 0.20
C LEU A 88 9.12 -5.71 -1.17
N ILE A 89 8.37 -5.98 -2.22
CA ILE A 89 8.83 -5.95 -3.61
C ILE A 89 7.96 -4.99 -4.39
N ASN A 90 8.52 -3.85 -4.77
CA ASN A 90 7.83 -2.88 -5.62
C ASN A 90 8.05 -3.21 -7.10
N THR A 91 6.95 -3.36 -7.86
CA THR A 91 6.98 -3.57 -9.30
C THR A 91 6.52 -2.31 -10.01
N PRO A 92 7.34 -1.71 -10.90
CA PRO A 92 6.96 -0.53 -11.64
C PRO A 92 5.65 -0.72 -12.41
N ARG A 93 4.77 0.27 -12.37
CA ARG A 93 3.46 0.18 -13.02
C ARG A 93 3.52 -0.04 -14.54
N ASP A 94 4.60 0.43 -15.16
CA ASP A 94 4.83 0.33 -16.61
C ASP A 94 5.58 -0.97 -17.00
N TYR A 95 5.83 -1.88 -16.04
CA TYR A 95 6.47 -3.15 -16.32
C TYR A 95 5.63 -3.96 -17.31
N TYR A 96 6.25 -4.38 -18.42
CA TYR A 96 5.58 -5.09 -19.51
C TYR A 96 5.54 -6.58 -19.18
N VAL A 97 4.35 -7.12 -18.99
CA VAL A 97 4.13 -8.44 -18.40
C VAL A 97 2.94 -9.15 -19.05
N ASP A 98 2.93 -10.48 -19.03
CA ASP A 98 1.77 -11.27 -19.40
C ASP A 98 0.65 -11.04 -18.38
N LEU A 99 -0.50 -10.51 -18.82
CA LEU A 99 -1.65 -10.28 -17.95
C LEU A 99 -2.42 -11.59 -17.76
N ALA A 100 -2.47 -12.07 -16.53
CA ALA A 100 -3.12 -13.34 -16.19
C ALA A 100 -4.58 -13.38 -16.67
N GLY A 101 -4.96 -14.48 -17.32
CA GLY A 101 -6.33 -14.71 -17.79
C GLY A 101 -6.75 -13.88 -19.03
N THR A 102 -5.83 -13.11 -19.65
CA THR A 102 -6.20 -12.23 -20.80
C THR A 102 -5.58 -12.65 -22.13
N ASN A 103 -4.63 -13.58 -22.17
CA ASN A 103 -3.84 -13.95 -23.34
C ASN A 103 -3.10 -12.75 -23.99
N SER A 104 -2.83 -11.69 -23.25
CA SER A 104 -2.17 -10.49 -23.75
C SER A 104 -1.03 -10.05 -22.84
N LYS A 105 -0.02 -9.37 -23.45
CA LYS A 105 1.01 -8.64 -22.72
C LYS A 105 0.69 -7.16 -22.72
N ASP A 106 0.82 -6.53 -21.57
CA ASP A 106 0.64 -5.09 -21.43
C ASP A 106 1.38 -4.57 -20.19
N LYS A 107 1.27 -3.28 -19.92
CA LYS A 107 1.76 -2.68 -18.68
C LYS A 107 1.03 -3.24 -17.47
N LEU A 108 1.75 -3.52 -16.40
CA LEU A 108 1.19 -4.06 -15.16
C LEU A 108 0.00 -3.22 -14.62
N THR A 109 0.06 -1.87 -14.76
CA THR A 109 -1.03 -0.99 -14.34
C THR A 109 -2.37 -1.35 -14.99
N HIS A 110 -2.36 -1.92 -16.21
CA HIS A 110 -3.57 -2.30 -16.93
C HIS A 110 -4.20 -3.59 -16.42
N ALA A 111 -3.48 -4.45 -15.71
CA ALA A 111 -4.05 -5.62 -15.06
C ALA A 111 -5.25 -5.26 -14.17
N GLY A 112 -5.16 -4.11 -13.46
CA GLY A 112 -6.23 -3.62 -12.61
C GLY A 112 -7.52 -3.24 -13.34
N LEU A 113 -7.48 -3.00 -14.66
CA LEU A 113 -8.67 -2.74 -15.48
C LEU A 113 -9.53 -4.00 -15.69
N TYR A 114 -8.91 -5.18 -15.58
CA TYR A 114 -9.59 -6.47 -15.63
C TYR A 114 -10.07 -6.92 -14.23
N GLY A 115 -9.59 -6.26 -13.17
CA GLY A 115 -9.94 -6.51 -11.79
C GLY A 115 -8.71 -6.75 -10.91
N VAL A 116 -8.90 -6.69 -9.60
CA VAL A 116 -7.80 -6.89 -8.65
C VAL A 116 -7.24 -8.31 -8.70
N GLN A 117 -8.08 -9.31 -8.98
CA GLN A 117 -7.64 -10.70 -9.10
C GLN A 117 -6.65 -10.87 -10.24
N THR A 118 -6.89 -10.26 -11.40
CA THR A 118 -5.95 -10.27 -12.53
C THR A 118 -4.59 -9.67 -12.13
N SER A 119 -4.58 -8.59 -11.34
CA SER A 119 -3.32 -8.01 -10.83
C SER A 119 -2.60 -8.97 -9.88
N MET A 120 -3.33 -9.63 -8.98
CA MET A 120 -2.77 -10.62 -8.05
C MET A 120 -2.17 -11.81 -8.78
N ASP A 121 -2.92 -12.40 -9.71
CA ASP A 121 -2.48 -13.55 -10.50
C ASP A 121 -1.30 -13.20 -11.41
N THR A 122 -1.33 -12.00 -12.01
CA THR A 122 -0.21 -11.49 -12.83
C THR A 122 1.08 -11.38 -12.02
N LEU A 123 1.03 -10.78 -10.83
CA LEU A 123 2.18 -10.66 -9.94
C LEU A 123 2.57 -12.01 -9.34
N GLY A 124 1.59 -12.86 -9.01
CA GLY A 124 1.83 -14.22 -8.56
C GLY A 124 2.62 -15.05 -9.57
N ASN A 125 2.21 -14.99 -10.85
CA ASN A 125 2.91 -15.65 -11.95
C ASN A 125 4.32 -15.07 -12.17
N LEU A 126 4.46 -13.74 -12.10
CA LEU A 126 5.76 -13.06 -12.28
C LEU A 126 6.79 -13.49 -11.23
N TYR A 127 6.38 -13.63 -9.98
CA TYR A 127 7.28 -13.94 -8.87
C TYR A 127 7.26 -15.40 -8.42
N GLY A 128 6.40 -16.22 -9.01
CA GLY A 128 6.26 -17.64 -8.63
C GLY A 128 5.70 -17.83 -7.21
N VAL A 129 4.81 -16.94 -6.76
CA VAL A 129 4.22 -16.97 -5.43
C VAL A 129 2.68 -16.95 -5.50
N ASN A 130 2.03 -17.55 -4.51
CA ASN A 130 0.58 -17.43 -4.36
C ASN A 130 0.25 -16.13 -3.61
N VAL A 131 -0.46 -15.20 -4.27
CA VAL A 131 -0.91 -13.95 -3.66
C VAL A 131 -2.32 -14.16 -3.13
N GLU A 132 -2.45 -14.33 -1.81
CA GLU A 132 -3.71 -14.74 -1.17
C GLU A 132 -4.61 -13.55 -0.82
N HIS A 133 -4.03 -12.38 -0.59
CA HIS A 133 -4.72 -11.21 -0.09
C HIS A 133 -4.33 -9.95 -0.86
N TYR A 134 -5.16 -8.90 -0.77
CA TYR A 134 -4.80 -7.59 -1.29
C TYR A 134 -5.30 -6.46 -0.39
N ILE A 135 -4.60 -5.33 -0.45
CA ILE A 135 -5.05 -4.03 0.02
C ILE A 135 -5.07 -3.10 -1.17
N ARG A 136 -6.21 -2.46 -1.41
CA ARG A 136 -6.33 -1.40 -2.40
C ARG A 136 -6.68 -0.10 -1.71
N ILE A 137 -5.89 0.94 -1.96
CA ILE A 137 -5.99 2.24 -1.29
C ILE A 137 -6.05 3.33 -2.36
N ASN A 138 -6.96 4.30 -2.21
CA ASN A 138 -6.95 5.57 -2.93
C ASN A 138 -6.19 6.64 -2.12
N PHE A 139 -6.03 7.84 -2.69
CA PHE A 139 -5.28 8.91 -2.04
C PHE A 139 -5.90 9.37 -0.72
N ALA A 140 -7.24 9.48 -0.66
CA ALA A 140 -7.93 9.87 0.56
C ALA A 140 -7.68 8.86 1.68
N GLY A 141 -7.90 7.55 1.40
CA GLY A 141 -7.64 6.49 2.36
C GLY A 141 -6.18 6.41 2.81
N PHE A 142 -5.22 6.72 1.92
CA PHE A 142 -3.82 6.78 2.31
C PHE A 142 -3.55 7.93 3.31
N ILE A 143 -4.08 9.13 3.03
CA ILE A 143 -3.97 10.29 3.93
C ILE A 143 -4.55 9.94 5.30
N ASP A 144 -5.78 9.41 5.34
CA ASP A 144 -6.47 9.08 6.59
C ASP A 144 -5.70 8.06 7.43
N ILE A 145 -5.05 7.08 6.80
CA ILE A 145 -4.25 6.08 7.51
C ILE A 145 -3.01 6.73 8.15
N VAL A 146 -2.27 7.53 7.40
CA VAL A 146 -1.07 8.19 7.93
C VAL A 146 -1.43 9.15 9.06
N ASP A 147 -2.52 9.89 8.92
CA ASP A 147 -3.01 10.80 9.96
C ASP A 147 -3.47 10.05 11.22
N ALA A 148 -4.14 8.90 11.06
CA ALA A 148 -4.53 8.03 12.17
C ALA A 148 -3.32 7.44 12.93
N LEU A 149 -2.18 7.27 12.26
CA LEU A 149 -0.91 6.87 12.89
C LEU A 149 -0.21 8.05 13.62
N GLY A 150 -0.74 9.26 13.53
CA GLY A 150 -0.11 10.47 14.05
C GLY A 150 1.07 10.93 13.21
N GLY A 151 1.06 10.67 11.92
CA GLY A 151 2.15 10.93 10.98
C GLY A 151 3.25 9.88 10.99
N VAL A 152 4.18 9.99 10.07
CA VAL A 152 5.32 9.08 9.90
C VAL A 152 6.63 9.85 9.75
N ASP A 153 7.73 9.26 10.22
CA ASP A 153 9.06 9.85 10.09
C ASP A 153 9.80 9.16 8.93
N VAL A 154 10.14 9.94 7.88
CA VAL A 154 10.76 9.42 6.66
C VAL A 154 12.09 10.12 6.40
N TYR A 155 13.14 9.34 6.14
CA TYR A 155 14.43 9.86 5.75
C TYR A 155 14.50 10.14 4.26
N SER A 156 14.82 11.39 3.88
CA SER A 156 15.09 11.80 2.50
C SER A 156 16.60 11.90 2.25
N ASP A 157 17.08 11.30 1.15
CA ASP A 157 18.50 11.35 0.78
C ASP A 157 18.92 12.70 0.21
N GLN A 158 17.95 13.54 -0.16
CA GLN A 158 18.17 14.90 -0.68
C GLN A 158 16.97 15.78 -0.40
N ALA A 159 17.21 17.09 -0.36
CA ALA A 159 16.11 18.05 -0.31
C ALA A 159 15.42 18.17 -1.67
N PHE A 160 14.09 18.28 -1.66
CA PHE A 160 13.29 18.50 -2.86
C PHE A 160 11.94 19.15 -2.55
N THR A 161 11.29 19.70 -3.58
CA THR A 161 9.93 20.22 -3.48
C THR A 161 9.04 19.40 -4.41
N SER A 162 7.94 18.87 -3.89
CA SER A 162 6.97 18.13 -4.68
C SER A 162 6.14 19.05 -5.57
N VAL A 163 5.68 18.52 -6.69
CA VAL A 163 4.60 19.14 -7.46
C VAL A 163 3.28 18.93 -6.71
N GLY A 164 2.46 19.98 -6.58
CA GLY A 164 1.16 19.88 -5.93
C GLY A 164 0.19 18.98 -6.70
N SER A 165 -0.82 18.48 -5.99
CA SER A 165 -1.92 17.71 -6.58
C SER A 165 -3.26 18.35 -6.17
N PRO A 166 -3.94 19.06 -7.10
CA PRO A 166 -5.15 19.80 -6.79
C PRO A 166 -6.20 18.92 -6.10
N GLY A 167 -6.72 19.38 -4.97
CA GLY A 167 -7.70 18.67 -4.15
C GLY A 167 -7.13 17.67 -3.15
N TYR A 168 -5.80 17.44 -3.14
CA TYR A 168 -5.14 16.56 -2.17
C TYR A 168 -4.07 17.27 -1.37
N TYR A 169 -3.07 17.91 -2.03
CA TYR A 169 -1.99 18.62 -1.34
C TYR A 169 -1.40 19.72 -2.23
N ASP A 170 -0.85 20.73 -1.59
CA ASP A 170 -0.07 21.80 -2.21
C ASP A 170 1.40 21.37 -2.40
N PRO A 171 2.20 22.08 -3.23
CA PRO A 171 3.63 21.84 -3.30
C PRO A 171 4.25 21.86 -1.91
N THR A 172 4.96 20.78 -1.56
CA THR A 172 5.53 20.55 -0.23
C THR A 172 7.03 20.40 -0.34
N THR A 173 7.79 21.10 0.50
CA THR A 173 9.25 21.03 0.54
C THR A 173 9.70 20.05 1.61
N PHE A 174 10.62 19.18 1.24
CA PHE A 174 11.26 18.19 2.10
C PHE A 174 12.74 18.51 2.24
N VAL A 175 13.28 18.33 3.44
CA VAL A 175 14.71 18.52 3.71
C VAL A 175 15.46 17.21 3.50
N GLU A 176 16.77 17.30 3.23
CA GLU A 176 17.65 16.16 3.38
C GLU A 176 17.69 15.73 4.85
N GLY A 177 17.57 14.42 5.12
CA GLY A 177 17.46 13.89 6.48
C GLY A 177 16.03 13.52 6.86
N TRP A 178 15.74 13.54 8.14
CA TRP A 178 14.44 13.15 8.69
C TRP A 178 13.37 14.21 8.49
N ASN A 179 12.21 13.78 7.99
CA ASN A 179 11.00 14.58 7.83
C ASN A 179 9.86 13.91 8.57
N HIS A 180 9.17 14.66 9.42
CA HIS A 180 7.90 14.22 9.99
C HIS A 180 6.76 14.59 9.05
N LEU A 181 6.03 13.59 8.54
CA LEU A 181 5.04 13.75 7.49
C LEU A 181 3.64 13.41 8.01
N ASP A 182 2.70 14.33 7.89
CA ASP A 182 1.27 14.04 7.96
C ASP A 182 0.81 13.30 6.70
N GLY A 183 -0.48 12.95 6.60
CA GLY A 183 -1.00 12.18 5.48
C GLY A 183 -0.82 12.88 4.13
N LYS A 184 -1.00 14.21 4.07
CA LYS A 184 -0.83 14.99 2.84
C LYS A 184 0.63 15.08 2.41
N ALA A 185 1.53 15.35 3.35
CA ALA A 185 2.96 15.40 3.10
C ALA A 185 3.51 14.01 2.71
N ALA A 186 3.05 12.94 3.37
CA ALA A 186 3.42 11.58 3.02
C ALA A 186 2.96 11.18 1.61
N LEU A 187 1.75 11.59 1.22
CA LEU A 187 1.26 11.38 -0.15
C LEU A 187 2.09 12.17 -1.17
N ALA A 188 2.41 13.44 -0.86
CA ALA A 188 3.27 14.28 -1.70
C ALA A 188 4.67 13.64 -1.88
N PHE A 189 5.27 13.16 -0.79
CA PHE A 189 6.58 12.48 -0.80
C PHE A 189 6.55 11.19 -1.64
N ALA A 190 5.53 10.37 -1.47
CA ALA A 190 5.38 9.08 -2.16
C ALA A 190 5.03 9.22 -3.67
N ARG A 191 4.50 10.37 -4.11
CA ARG A 191 4.11 10.59 -5.50
C ARG A 191 5.11 11.37 -6.32
N GLU A 192 6.06 12.06 -5.68
CA GLU A 192 7.01 12.92 -6.39
C GLU A 192 7.94 12.09 -7.29
N ARG A 193 8.07 12.56 -8.52
CA ARG A 193 8.96 11.99 -9.54
C ARG A 193 9.72 13.05 -10.35
N HIS A 194 9.14 14.24 -10.49
CA HIS A 194 9.68 15.29 -11.35
C HIS A 194 10.90 15.99 -10.75
N ALA A 195 11.00 15.97 -9.42
CA ALA A 195 12.16 16.51 -8.70
C ALA A 195 13.41 15.62 -8.81
N PHE A 196 13.31 14.45 -9.42
CA PHE A 196 14.38 13.44 -9.45
C PHE A 196 14.75 13.06 -10.88
N ALA A 197 16.06 12.98 -11.15
CA ALA A 197 16.56 12.51 -12.45
C ALA A 197 16.14 11.06 -12.77
N SER A 198 16.03 10.21 -11.75
CA SER A 198 15.59 8.82 -11.86
C SER A 198 14.06 8.65 -11.95
N GLY A 199 13.28 9.75 -11.83
CA GLY A 199 11.84 9.76 -12.03
C GLY A 199 11.07 8.68 -11.27
N ASP A 200 10.49 7.74 -12.00
CA ASP A 200 9.67 6.66 -11.46
C ASP A 200 10.41 5.70 -10.53
N ILE A 201 11.70 5.50 -10.72
CA ILE A 201 12.52 4.67 -9.82
C ILE A 201 12.57 5.30 -8.43
N GLN A 202 12.85 6.61 -8.36
CA GLN A 202 12.86 7.32 -7.07
C GLN A 202 11.48 7.33 -6.43
N ARG A 203 10.43 7.50 -7.21
CA ARG A 203 9.06 7.39 -6.71
C ARG A 203 8.81 6.04 -6.04
N GLY A 204 9.24 4.95 -6.67
CA GLY A 204 9.17 3.61 -6.08
C GLY A 204 9.94 3.50 -4.76
N ILE A 205 11.16 4.05 -4.69
CA ILE A 205 11.96 4.10 -3.46
C ILE A 205 11.23 4.90 -2.37
N ASN A 206 10.68 6.06 -2.71
CA ASN A 206 9.95 6.90 -1.77
C ASN A 206 8.69 6.20 -1.22
N GLN A 207 7.96 5.47 -2.05
CA GLN A 207 6.82 4.64 -1.63
C GLN A 207 7.24 3.60 -0.60
N MET A 208 8.35 2.91 -0.86
CA MET A 208 8.89 1.90 0.06
C MET A 208 9.30 2.51 1.40
N LYS A 209 9.95 3.69 1.39
CA LYS A 209 10.34 4.41 2.61
C LYS A 209 9.13 4.79 3.47
N VAL A 210 8.05 5.28 2.85
CA VAL A 210 6.82 5.62 3.57
C VAL A 210 6.17 4.38 4.17
N ILE A 211 6.07 3.28 3.42
CA ILE A 211 5.52 2.02 3.93
C ILE A 211 6.36 1.48 5.10
N ASP A 212 7.69 1.51 4.99
CA ASP A 212 8.56 1.09 6.09
C ASP A 212 8.37 1.96 7.33
N ALA A 213 8.25 3.29 7.16
CA ALA A 213 7.97 4.21 8.25
C ALA A 213 6.61 3.93 8.92
N MET A 214 5.56 3.63 8.12
CA MET A 214 4.25 3.23 8.65
C MET A 214 4.36 1.92 9.44
N LEU A 215 5.06 0.90 8.93
CA LEU A 215 5.27 -0.37 9.62
C LEU A 215 6.05 -0.19 10.93
N ASN A 216 7.04 0.69 10.95
CA ASN A 216 7.81 1.00 12.17
C ASN A 216 6.98 1.77 13.21
N LYS A 217 5.99 2.56 12.79
CA LYS A 217 5.09 3.27 13.67
C LYS A 217 4.09 2.36 14.38
N ILE A 218 3.78 1.21 13.77
CA ILE A 218 2.81 0.22 14.28
C ILE A 218 3.48 -0.80 15.24
N LYS A 219 4.79 -0.93 15.21
CA LYS A 219 5.56 -1.81 16.13
C LYS A 219 5.61 -1.25 17.55
#